data_ae15e3545f99396d0ad0e892048636d7
#
_entry.id   ae15e3545f99396d0ad0e892048636d7
#
_cell.length_a   1.000
_cell.length_b   1.000
_cell.length_c   1.000
_cell.angle_alpha   90.00
_cell.angle_beta   90.00
_cell.angle_gamma   90.00
#
_symmetry.space_group_name_H-M   'P 1'
#
loop_
_entity.id
_entity.type
_entity.pdbx_description
1 polymer ?
#
loop_
_entity_poly.entity_id
_entity_poly.type
_entity_poly.pdbx_seq_one_letter_code
_entity_poly.pdbx_strand_id
1 'polypeptide(L)' 'MFEKFDTVRGRVVCSTKKGCYVECGGVNAFLNRYSFKEGTEVICSVIAVKPEDGFAILGLDSVVYAA' A
#
# COMPACT_ATOMS: atom_id res chain seq x y z
N MET A 1 -10.21 -7.49 -5.83
CA MET A 1 -9.38 -6.90 -6.89
C MET A 1 -9.35 -5.37 -6.74
N PHE A 2 -8.19 -4.76 -6.91
CA PHE A 2 -8.10 -3.31 -6.80
C PHE A 2 -8.53 -2.62 -8.07
N GLU A 3 -9.21 -1.50 -7.91
CA GLU A 3 -9.54 -0.62 -9.01
C GLU A 3 -8.96 0.76 -8.72
N LYS A 4 -8.63 1.49 -9.79
CA LYS A 4 -8.10 2.84 -9.66
C LYS A 4 -9.06 3.71 -8.84
N PHE A 5 -8.51 4.49 -7.92
CA PHE A 5 -9.21 5.36 -6.99
C PHE A 5 -9.91 4.66 -5.83
N ASP A 6 -9.79 3.34 -5.71
CA ASP A 6 -10.27 2.65 -4.50
C ASP A 6 -9.50 3.14 -3.29
N THR A 7 -10.19 3.21 -2.16
CA THR A 7 -9.56 3.45 -0.85
C THR A 7 -9.37 2.10 -0.17
N VAL A 8 -8.16 1.81 0.27
CA VAL A 8 -7.82 0.54 0.91
C VAL A 8 -7.10 0.80 2.23
N ARG A 9 -7.30 -0.12 3.17
CA ARG A 9 -6.57 -0.13 4.43
C ARG A 9 -5.64 -1.32 4.43
N GLY A 10 -4.40 -1.10 4.83
CA GLY A 10 -3.42 -2.16 4.84
C GLY A 10 -2.39 -2.01 5.93
N ARG A 11 -1.53 -3.01 6.01
CA ARG A 11 -0.43 -3.06 6.98
C ARG A 11 0.89 -3.18 6.24
N VAL A 12 1.87 -2.37 6.65
CA VAL A 12 3.20 -2.41 6.06
C VAL A 12 3.88 -3.72 6.45
N VAL A 13 4.36 -4.47 5.45
CA VAL A 13 5.05 -5.74 5.67
C VAL A 13 6.54 -5.67 5.38
N CYS A 14 6.97 -4.73 4.54
CA CYS A 14 8.37 -4.58 4.18
C CYS A 14 8.61 -3.19 3.61
N SER A 15 9.70 -2.56 4.01
CA SER A 15 10.07 -1.24 3.50
C SER A 15 11.32 -1.30 2.65
N THR A 16 11.37 -0.44 1.63
CA THR A 16 12.52 -0.27 0.76
C THR A 16 12.89 1.21 0.69
N LYS A 17 13.95 1.53 -0.02
CA LYS A 17 14.37 2.93 -0.22
C LYS A 17 13.36 3.72 -1.04
N LYS A 18 12.56 3.05 -1.87
CA LYS A 18 11.61 3.70 -2.78
C LYS A 18 10.21 3.78 -2.23
N GLY A 19 9.90 3.00 -1.21
CA GLY A 19 8.57 2.92 -0.64
C GLY A 19 8.43 1.68 0.20
N CYS A 20 7.22 1.18 0.37
CA CYS A 20 7.01 -0.03 1.16
C CYS A 20 5.90 -0.88 0.55
N TYR A 21 5.94 -2.17 0.90
CA TYR A 21 4.89 -3.10 0.52
C TYR A 21 3.84 -3.13 1.62
N VAL A 22 2.60 -3.06 1.21
CA VAL A 22 1.45 -3.01 2.11
C VAL A 22 0.54 -4.19 1.79
N GLU A 23 0.17 -4.95 2.80
CA GLU A 23 -0.80 -6.02 2.64
C GLU A 23 -2.21 -5.46 2.83
N CYS A 24 -3.06 -5.68 1.84
CA CYS A 24 -4.43 -5.21 1.84
C CYS A 24 -5.36 -6.39 1.56
N GLY A 25 -5.91 -6.99 2.61
CA GLY A 25 -6.84 -8.10 2.46
C GLY A 25 -6.25 -9.33 1.78
N GLY A 26 -5.01 -9.67 2.12
CA GLY A 26 -4.34 -10.84 1.55
C GLY A 26 -3.62 -10.57 0.23
N VAL A 27 -3.66 -9.35 -0.27
CA VAL A 27 -2.99 -8.95 -1.51
C VAL A 27 -1.98 -7.86 -1.19
N ASN A 28 -0.76 -7.99 -1.72
CA ASN A 28 0.28 -7.00 -1.52
C ASN A 28 0.22 -5.92 -2.60
N ALA A 29 0.43 -4.68 -2.18
CA ALA A 29 0.51 -3.54 -3.08
C ALA A 29 1.71 -2.68 -2.68
N PHE A 30 2.14 -1.79 -3.55
CA PHE A 30 3.30 -0.96 -3.29
C PHE A 30 2.89 0.48 -2.99
N LEU A 31 3.28 0.96 -1.80
CA LEU A 31 3.08 2.36 -1.41
C LEU A 31 4.31 3.14 -1.82
N ASN A 32 4.16 3.97 -2.84
CA ASN A 32 5.26 4.72 -3.43
C ASN A 32 5.66 5.92 -2.57
N ARG A 33 6.96 6.19 -2.48
CA ARG A 33 7.55 7.37 -1.85
C ARG A 33 7.54 7.40 -0.32
N TYR A 34 6.85 6.50 0.34
CA TYR A 34 6.79 6.46 1.79
C TYR A 34 7.33 5.14 2.30
N SER A 35 8.18 5.20 3.31
CA SER A 35 8.70 4.02 3.98
C SER A 35 8.31 4.09 5.45
N PHE A 36 7.63 3.06 5.93
CA PHE A 36 7.19 2.97 7.31
C PHE A 36 7.70 1.68 7.92
N LYS A 37 7.79 1.67 9.23
CA LYS A 37 8.18 0.49 9.98
C LYS A 37 7.15 -0.62 9.76
N GLU A 38 7.60 -1.86 9.70
CA GLU A 38 6.74 -3.03 9.59
C GLU A 38 5.68 -3.02 10.70
N GLY A 39 4.44 -3.31 10.34
CA GLY A 39 3.32 -3.28 11.27
C GLY A 39 2.54 -1.97 11.27
N THR A 40 3.06 -0.92 10.64
CA THR A 40 2.34 0.35 10.51
C THR A 40 1.08 0.13 9.68
N GLU A 41 -0.05 0.67 10.15
CA GLU A 41 -1.31 0.57 9.42
C GLU A 41 -1.62 1.89 8.74
N VAL A 42 -2.00 1.80 7.48
CA VAL A 42 -2.20 2.98 6.63
C VAL A 42 -3.51 2.87 5.85
N ILE A 43 -4.05 4.02 5.48
CA ILE A 43 -5.15 4.12 4.52
C ILE A 43 -4.58 4.74 3.26
N CYS A 44 -4.83 4.12 2.14
CA CYS A 44 -4.24 4.50 0.86
C CYS A 44 -5.29 4.54 -0.23
N SER A 45 -4.99 5.28 -1.29
CA SER A 45 -5.80 5.26 -2.52
C SER A 45 -5.02 4.54 -3.60
N VAL A 46 -5.72 3.74 -4.40
CA VAL A 46 -5.11 3.05 -5.54
C VAL A 46 -4.91 4.05 -6.67
N ILE A 47 -3.67 4.33 -7.02
CA ILE A 47 -3.34 5.30 -8.06
C ILE A 47 -3.02 4.66 -9.40
N ALA A 48 -2.65 3.38 -9.41
CA ALA A 48 -2.42 2.65 -10.65
C ALA A 48 -2.60 1.15 -10.39
N VAL A 49 -3.08 0.44 -11.38
CA VAL A 49 -3.26 -1.01 -11.33
C VAL A 49 -2.55 -1.62 -12.52
N LYS A 50 -1.78 -2.67 -12.28
CA LYS A 50 -1.11 -3.45 -13.32
C LYS A 50 -1.64 -4.88 -13.27
N PRO A 51 -2.76 -5.16 -13.97
CA PRO A 51 -3.43 -6.46 -13.87
C PRO A 51 -2.55 -7.65 -14.28
N GLU A 52 -1.68 -7.46 -15.25
CA GLU A 52 -0.78 -8.51 -15.71
C GLU A 52 0.21 -8.96 -14.63
N ASP A 53 0.52 -8.08 -13.68
CA ASP A 53 1.43 -8.38 -12.58
C ASP A 53 0.70 -8.71 -11.29
N GLY A 54 -0.63 -8.56 -11.27
CA GLY A 54 -1.43 -8.71 -10.05
C GLY A 54 -1.05 -7.66 -9.01
N PHE A 55 -0.75 -6.43 -9.43
CA PHE A 55 -0.03 -5.46 -8.63
C PHE A 55 -0.73 -4.10 -8.68
N ALA A 56 -0.72 -3.39 -7.56
CA ALA A 56 -1.28 -2.04 -7.48
C ALA A 56 -0.27 -1.09 -6.85
N ILE A 57 -0.28 0.15 -7.32
CA ILE A 57 0.52 1.23 -6.75
C ILE A 57 -0.43 2.09 -5.91
N LEU A 58 0.00 2.40 -4.70
CA LEU A 58 -0.81 3.15 -3.74
C LEU A 58 -0.24 4.54 -3.50
N GLY A 59 -1.12 5.47 -3.18
CA GLY A 59 -0.76 6.77 -2.64
C GLY A 59 -1.25 6.84 -1.20
N LEU A 60 -0.47 7.45 -0.32
CA LEU A 60 -0.82 7.53 1.10
C LEU A 60 -1.91 8.57 1.33
N ASP A 61 -2.97 8.17 2.04
CA ASP A 61 -3.99 9.12 2.52
C ASP A 61 -3.75 9.46 3.99
N SER A 62 -3.57 8.44 4.84
CA SER A 62 -3.32 8.68 6.26
C SER A 62 -2.67 7.48 6.92
N VAL A 63 -2.03 7.72 8.06
CA VAL A 63 -1.48 6.68 8.91
C VAL A 63 -2.47 6.45 10.06
N VAL A 64 -2.95 5.23 10.19
CA VAL A 64 -3.91 4.86 11.23
C VAL A 64 -3.20 4.49 12.52
N TYR A 65 -2.11 3.74 12.40
CA TYR A 65 -1.32 3.27 13.53
C TYR A 65 0.15 3.19 13.12
N ALA A 66 1.00 3.89 13.85
CA ALA A 66 2.45 3.87 13.60
C ALA A 66 3.11 2.85 14.53
N ALA A 67 3.68 1.83 13.94
CA ALA A 67 4.37 0.79 14.69
C ALA A 67 5.67 1.29 15.31
#